data_c46e94852caf3f62b92088efb04a6fb0
#
_entry.id   c46e94852caf3f62b92088efb04a6fb0
#
_cell.length_a   1.000
_cell.length_b   1.000
_cell.length_c   1.000
_cell.angle_alpha   90.00
_cell.angle_beta   90.00
_cell.angle_gamma   90.00
#
_symmetry.space_group_name_H-M   'P 1'
#
loop_
_entity.id
_entity.type
_entity.pdbx_description
1 polymer ?
#
loop_
_entity_poly.entity_id
_entity_poly.type
_entity_poly.pdbx_seq_one_letter_code
_entity_poly.pdbx_strand_id
1 'polypeptide(L)'
;MKNIIKSALLVVMSLTLMTACSDDNDSNPTIQSPTEFKLNTPALENTPIDLANSSKIILTCSQPNYGYTASVQYTVQVATTPDMSDAQEISETSSSAKVEVNASLLASTLTNIFVEKGKTEADFPMDVKAYFRLKANIVTSNGNVVEGTEVLSNVVSLNKIHLLFSLPPVNLPSHLYVVGSFCDWDWAKSFDMVQVYGTDNTFWRLVYIDDSGIKLNSAAEWNGSEVGYAGITASGDCAGDIIEKDGNIASKNPGWYLVIVTTSVVNREIHYDVQFNKPTIWLIGPAAGSTDYAEEAEGWSFTVPTTKDGDFVSPAFAGSVPGGDGDGVRMYVKIPGHDWWHSEFVVLSDKIAYRATGGDQDRVAGSVGQKVYLNFSKGTGEIK
;
A
#
# COMPACT_ATOMS: atom_id res chain seq x y z
N MET A 1 -7.73 -89.03 -31.91
CA MET A 1 -8.74 -88.52 -30.99
C MET A 1 -8.24 -87.87 -29.72
N LYS A 2 -7.17 -88.37 -29.01
CA LYS A 2 -6.69 -87.78 -27.76
C LYS A 2 -6.09 -86.36 -27.88
N ASN A 3 -5.53 -86.00 -29.04
CA ASN A 3 -4.94 -84.68 -29.26
C ASN A 3 -5.93 -83.57 -29.60
N ILE A 4 -7.07 -83.96 -30.20
CA ILE A 4 -8.20 -83.07 -30.57
C ILE A 4 -8.94 -82.61 -29.30
N ILE A 5 -9.11 -83.54 -28.34
CA ILE A 5 -9.77 -83.24 -27.06
C ILE A 5 -8.93 -82.30 -26.18
N LYS A 6 -7.58 -82.47 -26.20
CA LYS A 6 -6.71 -81.55 -25.49
C LYS A 6 -6.64 -80.13 -26.05
N SER A 7 -6.73 -80.01 -27.41
CA SER A 7 -6.79 -78.71 -28.07
C SER A 7 -8.17 -78.01 -27.86
N ALA A 8 -9.28 -78.83 -27.90
CA ALA A 8 -10.63 -78.28 -27.62
C ALA A 8 -10.76 -77.83 -26.16
N LEU A 9 -10.15 -78.54 -25.18
CA LEU A 9 -10.17 -78.16 -23.77
C LEU A 9 -9.33 -76.88 -23.50
N LEU A 10 -8.22 -76.70 -24.22
CA LEU A 10 -7.41 -75.49 -24.13
C LEU A 10 -8.08 -74.23 -24.71
N VAL A 11 -8.82 -74.41 -25.82
CA VAL A 11 -9.57 -73.34 -26.45
C VAL A 11 -10.81 -72.94 -25.61
N VAL A 12 -11.47 -73.90 -24.96
CA VAL A 12 -12.57 -73.56 -24.04
C VAL A 12 -12.07 -72.91 -22.78
N MET A 13 -10.89 -73.31 -22.28
CA MET A 13 -10.30 -72.68 -21.09
C MET A 13 -9.71 -71.25 -21.37
N SER A 14 -9.28 -71.00 -22.63
CA SER A 14 -8.87 -69.65 -23.04
C SER A 14 -10.05 -68.70 -23.33
N LEU A 15 -11.25 -69.25 -23.73
CA LEU A 15 -12.43 -68.42 -23.91
C LEU A 15 -13.13 -68.02 -22.60
N THR A 16 -12.94 -68.78 -21.52
CA THR A 16 -13.48 -68.44 -20.19
C THR A 16 -12.61 -67.47 -19.42
N LEU A 17 -11.37 -67.21 -19.86
CA LEU A 17 -10.50 -66.19 -19.27
C LEU A 17 -10.70 -64.78 -19.89
N MET A 18 -11.45 -64.64 -20.97
CA MET A 18 -11.74 -63.38 -21.64
C MET A 18 -13.03 -62.72 -21.17
N THR A 19 -13.80 -63.32 -20.26
CA THR A 19 -15.04 -62.75 -19.74
C THR A 19 -14.91 -62.18 -18.32
N ALA A 20 -13.66 -62.06 -17.81
CA ALA A 20 -13.39 -61.54 -16.48
C ALA A 20 -12.88 -60.07 -16.48
N CYS A 21 -13.07 -59.37 -17.59
CA CYS A 21 -12.99 -57.92 -17.62
C CYS A 21 -14.34 -57.37 -18.06
N SER A 22 -15.39 -57.55 -17.27
CA SER A 22 -16.43 -56.55 -17.25
C SER A 22 -15.80 -55.36 -16.51
N ASP A 23 -15.55 -54.28 -17.22
CA ASP A 23 -15.31 -53.00 -16.61
C ASP A 23 -16.48 -52.70 -15.70
N ASP A 24 -16.35 -52.98 -14.41
CA ASP A 24 -17.23 -52.51 -13.37
C ASP A 24 -16.99 -50.98 -13.20
N ASN A 25 -17.13 -50.22 -14.28
CA ASN A 25 -17.13 -48.77 -14.25
C ASN A 25 -18.35 -48.21 -13.48
N ASP A 26 -19.34 -49.06 -13.22
CA ASP A 26 -20.52 -48.69 -12.43
C ASP A 26 -20.24 -48.51 -10.92
N SER A 27 -19.05 -48.91 -10.44
CA SER A 27 -18.66 -48.77 -9.03
C SER A 27 -17.72 -47.58 -8.76
N ASN A 28 -17.25 -46.88 -9.78
CA ASN A 28 -16.45 -45.67 -9.57
C ASN A 28 -17.37 -44.51 -9.15
N PRO A 29 -17.19 -43.96 -7.94
CA PRO A 29 -18.00 -42.84 -7.51
C PRO A 29 -17.74 -41.62 -8.42
N THR A 30 -18.79 -41.13 -9.05
CA THR A 30 -18.75 -39.88 -9.84
C THR A 30 -19.15 -38.69 -8.97
N ILE A 31 -18.50 -37.56 -9.20
CA ILE A 31 -18.89 -36.32 -8.52
C ILE A 31 -20.29 -35.94 -8.99
N GLN A 32 -21.20 -35.79 -8.02
CA GLN A 32 -22.56 -35.33 -8.24
C GLN A 32 -22.73 -33.94 -7.66
N SER A 33 -23.52 -33.09 -8.32
CA SER A 33 -23.90 -31.81 -7.72
C SER A 33 -24.88 -32.07 -6.55
N PRO A 34 -24.57 -31.58 -5.35
CA PRO A 34 -25.44 -31.76 -4.19
C PRO A 34 -26.81 -31.13 -4.43
N THR A 35 -27.88 -31.88 -4.15
CA THR A 35 -29.26 -31.38 -4.24
C THR A 35 -29.74 -30.70 -2.97
N GLU A 36 -29.07 -30.97 -1.85
CA GLU A 36 -29.38 -30.40 -0.55
C GLU A 36 -28.09 -29.93 0.15
N PHE A 37 -27.99 -28.63 0.38
CA PHE A 37 -27.00 -28.03 1.23
C PHE A 37 -27.67 -26.94 2.06
N LYS A 38 -27.87 -27.18 3.35
CA LYS A 38 -28.67 -26.32 4.22
C LYS A 38 -27.83 -25.74 5.35
N LEU A 39 -27.79 -24.40 5.44
CA LEU A 39 -27.36 -23.67 6.62
C LEU A 39 -28.53 -23.58 7.60
N ASN A 40 -28.31 -24.03 8.84
CA ASN A 40 -29.33 -24.00 9.88
C ASN A 40 -29.49 -22.56 10.42
N THR A 41 -30.72 -22.17 10.71
CA THR A 41 -31.01 -20.90 11.38
C THR A 41 -30.24 -20.83 12.70
N PRO A 42 -29.41 -19.80 12.92
CA PRO A 42 -28.66 -19.67 14.17
C PRO A 42 -29.58 -19.52 15.38
N ALA A 43 -29.27 -20.18 16.50
CA ALA A 43 -30.02 -20.03 17.75
C ALA A 43 -30.02 -18.58 18.26
N LEU A 44 -29.01 -17.78 17.86
CA LEU A 44 -28.83 -16.38 18.23
C LEU A 44 -29.48 -15.41 17.22
N GLU A 45 -30.30 -15.86 16.28
CA GLU A 45 -30.86 -15.02 15.19
C GLU A 45 -31.43 -13.68 15.68
N ASN A 46 -32.15 -13.69 16.83
CA ASN A 46 -32.80 -12.50 17.39
C ASN A 46 -32.15 -11.99 18.67
N THR A 47 -31.04 -12.58 19.07
CA THR A 47 -30.28 -12.17 20.27
C THR A 47 -29.34 -11.04 19.92
N PRO A 48 -29.23 -9.96 20.72
CA PRO A 48 -28.19 -8.97 20.53
C PRO A 48 -26.79 -9.60 20.67
N ILE A 49 -25.94 -9.33 19.69
CA ILE A 49 -24.56 -9.83 19.63
C ILE A 49 -23.64 -8.62 19.56
N ASP A 50 -22.75 -8.50 20.55
CA ASP A 50 -21.66 -7.51 20.53
C ASP A 50 -20.40 -8.21 19.98
N LEU A 51 -19.99 -7.86 18.75
CA LEU A 51 -18.85 -8.48 18.10
C LEU A 51 -17.52 -8.13 18.75
N ALA A 52 -17.42 -6.96 19.36
CA ALA A 52 -16.18 -6.53 20.04
C ALA A 52 -15.90 -7.36 21.32
N ASN A 53 -16.95 -7.84 21.96
CA ASN A 53 -16.89 -8.68 23.16
C ASN A 53 -17.13 -10.18 22.90
N SER A 54 -17.24 -10.58 21.63
CA SER A 54 -17.42 -11.96 21.21
C SER A 54 -16.12 -12.52 20.63
N SER A 55 -15.82 -13.78 20.91
CA SER A 55 -14.66 -14.44 20.26
C SER A 55 -15.04 -15.05 18.92
N LYS A 56 -16.22 -15.63 18.80
CA LYS A 56 -16.70 -16.32 17.59
C LYS A 56 -18.22 -16.43 17.55
N ILE A 57 -18.73 -16.55 16.33
CA ILE A 57 -20.10 -16.97 16.00
C ILE A 57 -20.07 -18.41 15.49
N ILE A 58 -21.03 -19.23 15.86
CA ILE A 58 -21.11 -20.62 15.41
C ILE A 58 -22.27 -20.76 14.43
N LEU A 59 -21.95 -21.20 13.22
CA LEU A 59 -22.91 -21.60 12.21
C LEU A 59 -22.86 -23.14 12.06
N THR A 60 -24.00 -23.78 11.81
CA THR A 60 -24.06 -25.21 11.57
C THR A 60 -24.80 -25.49 10.28
N CYS A 61 -24.36 -26.49 9.52
CA CYS A 61 -24.97 -26.84 8.23
C CYS A 61 -25.13 -28.35 8.07
N SER A 62 -25.94 -28.76 7.11
CA SER A 62 -25.88 -30.13 6.58
C SER A 62 -24.59 -30.27 5.76
N GLN A 63 -24.04 -31.49 5.73
CA GLN A 63 -22.91 -31.75 4.82
C GLN A 63 -23.46 -31.97 3.41
N PRO A 64 -22.97 -31.28 2.37
CA PRO A 64 -23.40 -31.53 0.99
C PRO A 64 -22.94 -32.90 0.53
N ASN A 65 -23.85 -33.62 -0.15
CA ASN A 65 -23.60 -34.97 -0.66
C ASN A 65 -23.15 -34.89 -2.12
N TYR A 66 -21.90 -35.14 -2.37
CA TYR A 66 -21.30 -35.17 -3.72
C TYR A 66 -21.35 -36.57 -4.40
N GLY A 67 -22.12 -37.51 -3.87
CA GLY A 67 -22.21 -38.89 -4.38
C GLY A 67 -21.15 -39.84 -3.80
N TYR A 68 -20.16 -39.33 -3.10
CA TYR A 68 -19.12 -40.11 -2.40
C TYR A 68 -18.54 -39.31 -1.21
N THR A 69 -17.76 -39.99 -0.37
CA THR A 69 -17.09 -39.36 0.75
C THR A 69 -15.94 -38.44 0.24
N ALA A 70 -16.11 -37.14 0.39
CA ALA A 70 -15.13 -36.12 -0.04
C ALA A 70 -14.76 -35.22 1.12
N SER A 71 -13.55 -34.66 1.06
CA SER A 71 -13.16 -33.55 1.94
C SER A 71 -13.81 -32.28 1.45
N VAL A 72 -14.63 -31.64 2.30
CA VAL A 72 -15.37 -30.42 1.98
C VAL A 72 -14.80 -29.25 2.74
N GLN A 73 -14.57 -28.15 2.04
CA GLN A 73 -14.22 -26.85 2.62
C GLN A 73 -15.43 -25.93 2.56
N TYR A 74 -15.67 -25.25 3.66
CA TYR A 74 -16.73 -24.25 3.81
C TYR A 74 -16.14 -22.85 3.91
N THR A 75 -16.62 -21.92 3.10
CA THR A 75 -16.34 -20.49 3.16
C THR A 75 -17.61 -19.76 3.55
N VAL A 76 -17.51 -18.84 4.50
CA VAL A 76 -18.64 -18.02 4.94
C VAL A 76 -18.72 -16.77 4.07
N GLN A 77 -19.89 -16.52 3.50
CA GLN A 77 -20.23 -15.26 2.86
C GLN A 77 -21.19 -14.50 3.77
N VAL A 78 -20.90 -13.22 3.99
CA VAL A 78 -21.72 -12.29 4.78
C VAL A 78 -22.15 -11.12 3.91
N ALA A 79 -23.38 -10.66 4.10
CA ALA A 79 -23.98 -9.53 3.39
C ALA A 79 -24.82 -8.68 4.32
N THR A 80 -25.14 -7.45 3.93
CA THR A 80 -26.11 -6.60 4.63
C THR A 80 -27.45 -6.56 3.93
N THR A 81 -27.59 -7.23 2.78
CA THR A 81 -28.83 -7.39 1.99
C THR A 81 -29.27 -8.85 1.92
N PRO A 82 -30.58 -9.15 1.95
CA PRO A 82 -31.07 -10.52 1.97
C PRO A 82 -30.83 -11.30 0.66
N ASP A 83 -30.63 -10.62 -0.45
CA ASP A 83 -30.32 -11.18 -1.76
C ASP A 83 -28.83 -11.47 -1.95
N MET A 84 -28.02 -11.16 -0.94
CA MET A 84 -26.56 -11.33 -0.96
C MET A 84 -25.85 -10.55 -2.07
N SER A 85 -26.44 -9.44 -2.55
CA SER A 85 -25.87 -8.63 -3.64
C SER A 85 -24.57 -7.90 -3.25
N ASP A 86 -24.37 -7.65 -1.95
CA ASP A 86 -23.17 -7.05 -1.36
C ASP A 86 -22.33 -8.07 -0.58
N ALA A 87 -22.42 -9.36 -0.91
CA ALA A 87 -21.75 -10.41 -0.16
C ALA A 87 -20.22 -10.32 -0.27
N GLN A 88 -19.56 -10.41 0.87
CA GLN A 88 -18.11 -10.59 0.98
C GLN A 88 -17.77 -11.90 1.68
N GLU A 89 -16.66 -12.53 1.29
CA GLU A 89 -16.16 -13.74 1.92
C GLU A 89 -15.35 -13.41 3.15
N ILE A 90 -15.58 -14.14 4.23
CA ILE A 90 -14.69 -14.12 5.40
C ILE A 90 -13.46 -14.95 5.06
N SER A 91 -12.28 -14.41 5.30
CA SER A 91 -11.00 -14.99 4.85
C SER A 91 -10.65 -16.35 5.45
N GLU A 92 -11.35 -16.78 6.52
CA GLU A 92 -11.17 -18.09 7.13
C GLU A 92 -12.11 -19.13 6.52
N THR A 93 -11.60 -20.35 6.36
CA THR A 93 -12.36 -21.50 5.87
C THR A 93 -12.47 -22.58 6.94
N SER A 94 -13.46 -23.44 6.84
CA SER A 94 -13.68 -24.56 7.76
C SER A 94 -13.78 -25.87 7.00
N SER A 95 -13.28 -26.96 7.55
CA SER A 95 -13.53 -28.33 7.06
C SER A 95 -14.67 -29.06 7.84
N SER A 96 -15.28 -28.37 8.79
CA SER A 96 -16.34 -28.91 9.66
C SER A 96 -17.69 -28.29 9.33
N ALA A 97 -18.75 -29.10 9.35
CA ALA A 97 -20.14 -28.62 9.26
C ALA A 97 -20.58 -27.75 10.46
N LYS A 98 -19.77 -27.69 11.51
CA LYS A 98 -19.81 -26.68 12.59
C LYS A 98 -18.79 -25.63 12.28
N VAL A 99 -19.20 -24.59 11.55
CA VAL A 99 -18.35 -23.50 11.10
C VAL A 99 -18.19 -22.47 12.22
N GLU A 100 -16.98 -22.24 12.68
CA GLU A 100 -16.66 -21.20 13.65
C GLU A 100 -16.20 -19.96 12.92
N VAL A 101 -16.93 -18.86 13.05
CA VAL A 101 -16.62 -17.57 12.42
C VAL A 101 -15.97 -16.68 13.45
N ASN A 102 -14.76 -16.26 13.22
CA ASN A 102 -14.05 -15.32 14.09
C ASN A 102 -14.80 -13.98 14.13
N ALA A 103 -15.12 -13.50 15.34
CA ALA A 103 -15.92 -12.28 15.52
C ALA A 103 -15.20 -11.02 15.01
N SER A 104 -13.87 -10.95 15.16
CA SER A 104 -13.09 -9.81 14.66
C SER A 104 -13.06 -9.77 13.13
N LEU A 105 -12.92 -10.93 12.47
CA LEU A 105 -12.99 -11.00 11.00
C LEU A 105 -14.39 -10.67 10.49
N LEU A 106 -15.43 -11.14 11.16
CA LEU A 106 -16.82 -10.78 10.84
C LEU A 106 -17.03 -9.27 10.99
N ALA A 107 -16.55 -8.68 12.09
CA ALA A 107 -16.66 -7.25 12.32
C ALA A 107 -15.94 -6.42 11.25
N SER A 108 -14.72 -6.81 10.88
CA SER A 108 -13.95 -6.11 9.84
C SER A 108 -14.61 -6.26 8.47
N THR A 109 -15.12 -7.45 8.12
CA THR A 109 -15.82 -7.68 6.84
C THR A 109 -17.11 -6.84 6.76
N LEU A 110 -17.93 -6.84 7.82
CA LEU A 110 -19.14 -6.00 7.87
C LEU A 110 -18.80 -4.51 7.80
N THR A 111 -17.77 -4.07 8.53
CA THR A 111 -17.33 -2.68 8.47
C THR A 111 -16.92 -2.29 7.06
N ASN A 112 -16.18 -3.17 6.36
CA ASN A 112 -15.78 -2.93 4.97
C ASN A 112 -17.00 -2.78 4.04
N ILE A 113 -18.00 -3.66 4.14
CA ILE A 113 -19.25 -3.56 3.36
C ILE A 113 -19.92 -2.19 3.58
N PHE A 114 -19.98 -1.70 4.83
CA PHE A 114 -20.58 -0.40 5.12
C PHE A 114 -19.75 0.77 4.63
N VAL A 115 -18.42 0.68 4.69
CA VAL A 115 -17.50 1.69 4.12
C VAL A 115 -17.65 1.76 2.61
N GLU A 116 -17.75 0.65 1.91
CA GLU A 116 -18.02 0.61 0.45
C GLU A 116 -19.39 1.23 0.09
N LYS A 117 -20.33 1.24 1.04
CA LYS A 117 -21.62 1.94 0.92
C LYS A 117 -21.57 3.41 1.34
N GLY A 118 -20.38 3.96 1.56
CA GLY A 118 -20.17 5.36 1.89
C GLY A 118 -20.30 5.71 3.39
N LYS A 119 -20.32 4.71 4.29
CA LYS A 119 -20.22 4.95 5.72
C LYS A 119 -18.80 5.28 6.13
N THR A 120 -18.66 6.16 7.11
CA THR A 120 -17.39 6.58 7.69
C THR A 120 -17.26 6.07 9.13
N GLU A 121 -16.08 6.17 9.71
CA GLU A 121 -15.85 5.80 11.11
C GLU A 121 -16.79 6.52 12.09
N ALA A 122 -17.19 7.76 11.78
CA ALA A 122 -18.09 8.56 12.59
C ALA A 122 -19.54 8.02 12.62
N ASP A 123 -19.93 7.15 11.69
CA ASP A 123 -21.24 6.50 11.66
C ASP A 123 -21.34 5.34 12.68
N PHE A 124 -20.22 4.87 13.23
CA PHE A 124 -20.16 3.77 14.19
C PHE A 124 -20.08 4.29 15.62
N PRO A 125 -20.55 3.52 16.64
CA PRO A 125 -21.13 2.17 16.55
C PRO A 125 -22.54 2.18 15.93
N MET A 126 -22.92 1.05 15.30
CA MET A 126 -24.24 0.89 14.72
C MET A 126 -24.81 -0.51 14.99
N ASP A 127 -26.14 -0.59 15.11
CA ASP A 127 -26.84 -1.86 15.21
C ASP A 127 -27.27 -2.30 13.82
N VAL A 128 -26.81 -3.47 13.38
CA VAL A 128 -26.99 -3.95 12.01
C VAL A 128 -27.62 -5.33 11.97
N LYS A 129 -28.23 -5.65 10.83
CA LYS A 129 -28.63 -6.99 10.45
C LYS A 129 -27.65 -7.51 9.42
N ALA A 130 -27.19 -8.75 9.60
CA ALA A 130 -26.33 -9.43 8.65
C ALA A 130 -26.95 -10.72 8.14
N TYR A 131 -26.70 -11.03 6.89
CA TYR A 131 -27.15 -12.24 6.20
C TYR A 131 -25.95 -13.12 5.90
N PHE A 132 -26.13 -14.43 6.04
CA PHE A 132 -25.06 -15.41 5.91
C PHE A 132 -25.49 -16.51 4.97
N ARG A 133 -24.58 -16.96 4.13
CA ARG A 133 -24.65 -18.25 3.43
C ARG A 133 -23.27 -18.90 3.44
N LEU A 134 -23.27 -20.21 3.24
CA LEU A 134 -22.04 -20.97 3.08
C LEU A 134 -21.83 -21.31 1.61
N LYS A 135 -20.60 -21.21 1.18
CA LYS A 135 -20.09 -21.78 -0.05
C LYS A 135 -19.30 -23.03 0.33
N ALA A 136 -19.63 -24.18 -0.27
CA ALA A 136 -18.94 -25.44 -0.06
C ALA A 136 -18.28 -25.92 -1.34
N ASN A 137 -17.07 -26.44 -1.24
CA ASN A 137 -16.32 -27.02 -2.36
C ASN A 137 -15.63 -28.30 -1.90
N ILE A 138 -15.43 -29.24 -2.81
CA ILE A 138 -14.50 -30.35 -2.59
C ILE A 138 -13.07 -29.80 -2.63
N VAL A 139 -12.22 -30.30 -1.75
CA VAL A 139 -10.79 -29.99 -1.77
C VAL A 139 -9.94 -31.25 -1.90
N THR A 140 -8.85 -31.14 -2.62
CA THR A 140 -7.83 -32.20 -2.73
C THR A 140 -7.07 -32.36 -1.42
N SER A 141 -6.26 -33.40 -1.29
CA SER A 141 -5.37 -33.61 -0.13
C SER A 141 -4.39 -32.46 0.09
N ASN A 142 -4.09 -31.70 -0.95
CA ASN A 142 -3.21 -30.51 -0.89
C ASN A 142 -3.97 -29.20 -0.59
N GLY A 143 -5.30 -29.29 -0.31
CA GLY A 143 -6.14 -28.12 -0.01
C GLY A 143 -6.61 -27.33 -1.22
N ASN A 144 -6.31 -27.75 -2.45
CA ASN A 144 -6.79 -27.08 -3.65
C ASN A 144 -8.26 -27.38 -3.91
N VAL A 145 -9.03 -26.34 -4.23
CA VAL A 145 -10.44 -26.47 -4.62
C VAL A 145 -10.56 -27.24 -5.93
N VAL A 146 -11.47 -28.19 -5.98
CA VAL A 146 -11.84 -28.92 -7.21
C VAL A 146 -12.84 -28.08 -7.98
N GLU A 147 -12.49 -27.71 -9.21
CA GLU A 147 -13.34 -26.89 -10.08
C GLU A 147 -14.69 -27.55 -10.35
N GLY A 148 -15.77 -26.74 -10.41
CA GLY A 148 -17.12 -27.22 -10.69
C GLY A 148 -17.82 -27.90 -9.51
N THR A 149 -17.24 -27.91 -8.30
CA THR A 149 -17.83 -28.51 -7.11
C THR A 149 -18.51 -27.54 -6.17
N GLU A 150 -18.51 -26.24 -6.51
CA GLU A 150 -19.14 -25.21 -5.71
C GLU A 150 -20.63 -25.42 -5.54
N VAL A 151 -21.09 -25.33 -4.28
CA VAL A 151 -22.52 -25.30 -3.94
C VAL A 151 -22.77 -24.27 -2.86
N LEU A 152 -23.85 -23.50 -2.98
CA LEU A 152 -24.26 -22.49 -2.03
C LEU A 152 -25.43 -23.00 -1.16
N SER A 153 -25.39 -22.64 0.13
CA SER A 153 -26.51 -22.91 1.04
C SER A 153 -27.65 -21.89 0.86
N ASN A 154 -28.77 -22.13 1.56
CA ASN A 154 -29.75 -21.09 1.83
C ASN A 154 -29.14 -19.95 2.65
N VAL A 155 -29.81 -18.81 2.65
CA VAL A 155 -29.46 -17.63 3.44
C VAL A 155 -30.14 -17.68 4.81
N VAL A 156 -29.40 -17.33 5.85
CA VAL A 156 -29.90 -17.11 7.21
C VAL A 156 -29.50 -15.72 7.71
N SER A 157 -30.03 -15.25 8.83
CA SER A 157 -29.69 -13.91 9.35
C SER A 157 -29.37 -13.90 10.84
N LEU A 158 -28.58 -12.90 11.23
CA LEU A 158 -28.46 -12.41 12.60
C LEU A 158 -29.02 -10.99 12.62
N ASN A 159 -30.09 -10.78 13.39
CA ASN A 159 -30.92 -9.58 13.27
C ASN A 159 -30.46 -8.39 14.12
N LYS A 160 -29.56 -8.63 15.08
CA LYS A 160 -29.14 -7.62 16.07
C LYS A 160 -27.65 -7.75 16.36
N ILE A 161 -26.82 -7.19 15.50
CA ILE A 161 -25.37 -7.16 15.68
C ILE A 161 -24.98 -5.72 16.07
N HIS A 162 -24.38 -5.54 17.24
CA HIS A 162 -23.71 -4.31 17.61
C HIS A 162 -22.31 -4.29 16.99
N LEU A 163 -22.09 -3.38 16.07
CA LEU A 163 -20.89 -3.29 15.25
C LEU A 163 -20.12 -2.00 15.58
N LEU A 164 -18.92 -2.15 16.13
CA LEU A 164 -17.94 -1.08 16.22
C LEU A 164 -17.16 -0.98 14.90
N PHE A 165 -16.60 0.20 14.63
CA PHE A 165 -15.66 0.33 13.52
C PHE A 165 -14.44 -0.57 13.74
N SER A 166 -14.16 -1.48 12.80
CA SER A 166 -13.22 -2.60 13.00
C SER A 166 -12.19 -2.75 11.89
N LEU A 167 -11.96 -1.71 11.08
CA LEU A 167 -10.86 -1.71 10.12
C LEU A 167 -9.58 -1.18 10.80
N PRO A 168 -8.39 -1.72 10.44
CA PRO A 168 -7.14 -1.20 10.96
C PRO A 168 -6.94 0.26 10.54
N PRO A 169 -6.22 1.09 11.30
CA PRO A 169 -5.90 2.46 10.90
C PRO A 169 -5.10 2.45 9.58
N VAL A 170 -5.32 3.46 8.75
CA VAL A 170 -4.47 3.74 7.59
C VAL A 170 -3.26 4.50 8.09
N ASN A 171 -2.08 3.93 7.91
CA ASN A 171 -0.83 4.57 8.30
C ASN A 171 -0.29 5.43 7.16
N LEU A 172 0.13 6.65 7.49
CA LEU A 172 0.86 7.50 6.56
C LEU A 172 2.23 6.91 6.25
N PRO A 173 2.79 7.16 5.06
CA PRO A 173 4.12 6.69 4.71
C PRO A 173 5.17 7.36 5.60
N SER A 174 6.10 6.58 6.16
CA SER A 174 7.25 7.08 6.92
C SER A 174 8.42 7.50 6.01
N HIS A 175 8.39 7.08 4.76
CA HIS A 175 9.33 7.45 3.69
C HIS A 175 8.58 7.77 2.43
N LEU A 176 9.14 8.64 1.63
CA LEU A 176 8.60 8.96 0.31
C LEU A 176 9.77 9.09 -0.67
N TYR A 177 9.66 8.41 -1.78
CA TYR A 177 10.68 8.42 -2.84
C TYR A 177 10.14 9.10 -4.08
N VAL A 178 11.04 9.74 -4.83
CA VAL A 178 10.74 10.32 -6.14
C VAL A 178 11.62 9.70 -7.21
N VAL A 179 11.01 9.19 -8.27
CA VAL A 179 11.65 8.64 -9.46
C VAL A 179 11.19 9.41 -10.68
N GLY A 180 12.00 9.47 -11.70
CA GLY A 180 11.62 10.15 -12.95
C GLY A 180 12.73 10.13 -13.99
N SER A 181 12.56 10.94 -15.02
CA SER A 181 13.55 11.10 -16.10
C SER A 181 14.92 11.52 -15.60
N PHE A 182 15.00 12.27 -14.51
CA PHE A 182 16.26 12.71 -13.91
C PHE A 182 17.18 11.56 -13.48
N CYS A 183 16.62 10.37 -13.21
CA CYS A 183 17.33 9.15 -12.78
C CYS A 183 17.04 7.95 -13.70
N ASP A 184 16.67 8.17 -14.97
CA ASP A 184 16.36 7.16 -15.98
C ASP A 184 15.21 6.19 -15.55
N TRP A 185 14.30 6.64 -14.68
CA TRP A 185 13.20 5.84 -14.11
C TRP A 185 13.67 4.61 -13.30
N ASP A 186 14.91 4.65 -12.81
CA ASP A 186 15.56 3.59 -12.05
C ASP A 186 15.39 3.88 -10.54
N TRP A 187 14.60 3.08 -9.84
CA TRP A 187 14.39 3.21 -8.40
C TRP A 187 15.67 3.10 -7.58
N ALA A 188 16.68 2.38 -8.07
CA ALA A 188 17.98 2.32 -7.39
C ALA A 188 18.73 3.67 -7.39
N LYS A 189 18.30 4.61 -8.25
CA LYS A 189 18.82 5.98 -8.37
C LYS A 189 17.78 7.03 -7.94
N SER A 190 16.62 6.61 -7.44
CA SER A 190 15.57 7.51 -6.97
C SER A 190 16.06 8.36 -5.80
N PHE A 191 15.39 9.47 -5.55
CA PHE A 191 15.67 10.27 -4.36
C PHE A 191 14.73 9.88 -3.23
N ASP A 192 15.29 9.57 -2.06
CA ASP A 192 14.56 9.59 -0.80
C ASP A 192 14.25 11.05 -0.46
N MET A 193 12.99 11.39 -0.27
CA MET A 193 12.57 12.73 0.09
C MET A 193 12.90 12.99 1.56
N VAL A 194 13.34 14.21 1.83
CA VAL A 194 13.75 14.62 3.17
C VAL A 194 12.52 14.96 4.00
N GLN A 195 12.35 14.32 5.13
CA GLN A 195 11.27 14.67 6.06
C GLN A 195 11.55 16.06 6.67
N VAL A 196 10.52 16.90 6.74
CA VAL A 196 10.58 18.20 7.42
C VAL A 196 10.67 17.93 8.92
N TYR A 197 11.69 18.48 9.58
CA TYR A 197 11.90 18.26 11.02
C TYR A 197 10.67 18.61 11.84
N GLY A 198 10.30 17.73 12.76
CA GLY A 198 9.14 17.91 13.64
C GLY A 198 7.79 17.66 12.99
N THR A 199 7.75 17.05 11.81
CA THR A 199 6.52 16.57 11.16
C THR A 199 6.62 15.07 10.90
N ASP A 200 5.47 14.38 10.84
CA ASP A 200 5.42 12.95 10.53
C ASP A 200 4.94 12.69 9.09
N ASN A 201 4.51 13.75 8.39
CA ASN A 201 3.77 13.61 7.13
C ASN A 201 4.18 14.60 6.05
N THR A 202 5.23 15.39 6.27
CA THR A 202 5.68 16.41 5.31
C THR A 202 7.12 16.14 4.88
N PHE A 203 7.33 16.08 3.58
CA PHE A 203 8.59 15.75 2.94
C PHE A 203 8.95 16.82 1.90
N TRP A 204 10.23 17.02 1.63
CA TRP A 204 10.68 17.93 0.61
C TRP A 204 11.87 17.39 -0.17
N ARG A 205 12.03 17.85 -1.41
CA ARG A 205 13.22 17.58 -2.21
C ARG A 205 13.37 18.63 -3.33
N LEU A 206 14.62 18.98 -3.67
CA LEU A 206 14.91 19.64 -4.95
C LEU A 206 14.97 18.58 -6.04
N VAL A 207 14.13 18.71 -7.06
CA VAL A 207 13.99 17.74 -8.16
C VAL A 207 14.02 18.47 -9.49
N TYR A 208 14.77 17.93 -10.46
CA TYR A 208 14.69 18.39 -11.85
C TYR A 208 13.52 17.70 -12.52
N ILE A 209 12.53 18.47 -12.96
CA ILE A 209 11.32 17.96 -13.63
C ILE A 209 11.32 18.48 -15.06
N ASP A 210 11.28 17.56 -16.01
CA ASP A 210 11.12 17.85 -17.44
C ASP A 210 9.72 17.43 -17.95
N ASP A 211 9.59 17.36 -19.25
CA ASP A 211 8.35 16.96 -19.92
C ASP A 211 8.06 15.45 -19.87
N SER A 212 9.00 14.62 -19.43
CA SER A 212 8.79 13.19 -19.15
C SER A 212 8.31 12.95 -17.71
N GLY A 213 8.67 13.84 -16.78
CA GLY A 213 8.11 13.95 -15.46
C GLY A 213 8.68 13.00 -14.41
N ILE A 214 7.93 12.91 -13.31
CA ILE A 214 8.26 12.14 -12.11
C ILE A 214 7.05 11.36 -11.61
N LYS A 215 7.29 10.38 -10.71
CA LYS A 215 6.30 9.74 -9.85
C LYS A 215 6.82 9.66 -8.42
N LEU A 216 5.88 9.54 -7.47
CA LEU A 216 6.16 9.33 -6.06
C LEU A 216 5.80 7.90 -5.68
N ASN A 217 6.46 7.34 -4.67
CA ASN A 217 6.04 6.09 -4.03
C ASN A 217 6.56 6.04 -2.57
N SER A 218 5.87 5.31 -1.70
CA SER A 218 6.33 5.03 -0.33
C SER A 218 7.43 3.98 -0.25
N ALA A 219 7.69 3.26 -1.35
CA ALA A 219 8.78 2.30 -1.51
C ALA A 219 9.56 2.60 -2.79
N ALA A 220 10.89 2.34 -2.77
CA ALA A 220 11.74 2.54 -3.94
C ALA A 220 11.63 1.36 -4.92
N GLU A 221 10.44 1.12 -5.47
CA GLU A 221 10.14 0.00 -6.37
C GLU A 221 8.88 0.24 -7.21
N TRP A 222 8.74 -0.52 -8.31
CA TRP A 222 7.51 -0.61 -9.09
C TRP A 222 6.59 -1.66 -8.47
N ASN A 223 5.59 -1.24 -7.70
CA ASN A 223 4.66 -2.14 -7.00
C ASN A 223 3.18 -1.84 -7.29
N GLY A 224 2.90 -0.92 -8.22
CA GLY A 224 1.54 -0.52 -8.58
C GLY A 224 0.92 0.53 -7.65
N SER A 225 1.69 1.04 -6.67
CA SER A 225 1.25 2.10 -5.75
C SER A 225 1.90 3.46 -6.07
N GLU A 226 2.51 3.58 -7.26
CA GLU A 226 3.16 4.82 -7.68
C GLU A 226 2.11 5.92 -7.90
N VAL A 227 2.38 7.07 -7.28
CA VAL A 227 1.53 8.25 -7.37
C VAL A 227 1.99 9.12 -8.53
N GLY A 228 1.15 9.24 -9.54
CA GLY A 228 1.31 10.15 -10.67
C GLY A 228 0.41 11.38 -10.53
N TYR A 229 0.23 12.11 -11.64
CA TYR A 229 -0.49 13.39 -11.65
C TYR A 229 -1.94 13.31 -11.11
N ALA A 230 -2.67 12.26 -11.46
CA ALA A 230 -4.05 12.07 -11.00
C ALA A 230 -4.17 11.80 -9.48
N GLY A 231 -3.08 11.37 -8.84
CA GLY A 231 -3.03 11.04 -7.41
C GLY A 231 -2.60 12.20 -6.51
N ILE A 232 -2.39 13.41 -7.05
CA ILE A 232 -1.95 14.57 -6.27
C ILE A 232 -2.91 15.75 -6.36
N THR A 233 -2.88 16.59 -5.32
CA THR A 233 -3.40 17.96 -5.39
C THR A 233 -2.20 18.90 -5.54
N ALA A 234 -2.03 19.48 -6.74
CA ALA A 234 -0.91 20.37 -7.04
C ALA A 234 -1.16 21.81 -6.58
N SER A 235 -0.18 22.43 -5.95
CA SER A 235 -0.20 23.83 -5.48
C SER A 235 1.21 24.44 -5.51
N GLY A 236 1.36 25.67 -5.01
CA GLY A 236 2.63 26.39 -4.95
C GLY A 236 2.88 27.34 -6.12
N ASP A 237 3.97 28.11 -6.05
CA ASP A 237 4.30 29.20 -6.99
C ASP A 237 4.41 28.74 -8.44
N CYS A 238 4.86 27.49 -8.64
CA CYS A 238 5.13 26.88 -9.94
C CYS A 238 4.08 25.82 -10.32
N ALA A 239 2.97 25.71 -9.58
CA ALA A 239 1.92 24.73 -9.90
C ALA A 239 1.37 24.90 -11.33
N GLY A 240 1.33 26.14 -11.84
CA GLY A 240 0.92 26.42 -13.21
C GLY A 240 1.83 25.86 -14.30
N ASP A 241 3.05 25.42 -13.96
CA ASP A 241 3.99 24.78 -14.88
C ASP A 241 3.81 23.27 -14.96
N ILE A 242 3.13 22.69 -13.95
CA ILE A 242 2.96 21.25 -13.80
C ILE A 242 1.77 20.78 -14.65
N ILE A 243 2.00 19.70 -15.39
CA ILE A 243 1.03 19.11 -16.31
C ILE A 243 0.99 17.59 -16.14
N GLU A 244 -0.12 17.01 -16.54
CA GLU A 244 -0.22 15.55 -16.73
C GLU A 244 0.44 15.17 -18.08
N LYS A 245 1.29 14.15 -18.05
CA LYS A 245 1.80 13.53 -19.27
C LYS A 245 2.05 12.04 -19.04
N ASP A 246 1.34 11.19 -19.77
CA ASP A 246 1.44 9.72 -19.69
C ASP A 246 1.28 9.18 -18.24
N GLY A 247 0.40 9.83 -17.47
CA GLY A 247 0.16 9.53 -16.05
C GLY A 247 1.21 10.10 -15.08
N ASN A 248 2.25 10.76 -15.60
CA ASN A 248 3.34 11.33 -14.80
C ASN A 248 3.05 12.78 -14.37
N ILE A 249 3.72 13.24 -13.33
CA ILE A 249 3.79 14.63 -12.91
C ILE A 249 4.90 15.29 -13.72
N ALA A 250 4.56 15.96 -14.81
CA ALA A 250 5.52 16.54 -15.76
C ALA A 250 5.51 18.06 -15.67
N SER A 251 6.53 18.70 -16.25
CA SER A 251 6.58 20.15 -16.38
C SER A 251 6.64 20.60 -17.83
N LYS A 252 5.83 21.62 -18.18
CA LYS A 252 5.94 22.31 -19.47
C LYS A 252 7.15 23.25 -19.54
N ASN A 253 7.73 23.61 -18.39
CA ASN A 253 8.92 24.43 -18.24
C ASN A 253 10.02 23.61 -17.52
N PRO A 254 10.80 22.77 -18.26
CA PRO A 254 11.83 21.93 -17.66
C PRO A 254 12.82 22.72 -16.80
N GLY A 255 13.04 22.22 -15.58
CA GLY A 255 13.90 22.90 -14.63
C GLY A 255 13.89 22.26 -13.23
N TRP A 256 14.59 22.92 -12.31
CA TRP A 256 14.59 22.56 -10.90
C TRP A 256 13.34 23.09 -10.20
N TYR A 257 12.79 22.28 -9.31
CA TYR A 257 11.64 22.62 -8.45
C TYR A 257 11.91 22.20 -7.01
N LEU A 258 11.51 23.03 -6.07
CA LEU A 258 11.35 22.60 -4.69
C LEU A 258 9.99 21.92 -4.58
N VAL A 259 10.00 20.61 -4.46
CA VAL A 259 8.81 19.78 -4.28
C VAL A 259 8.61 19.53 -2.80
N ILE A 260 7.44 19.91 -2.28
CA ILE A 260 7.03 19.67 -0.89
C ILE A 260 5.78 18.80 -0.94
N VAL A 261 5.80 17.67 -0.26
CA VAL A 261 4.67 16.72 -0.22
C VAL A 261 4.17 16.61 1.20
N THR A 262 2.91 16.92 1.41
CA THR A 262 2.20 16.65 2.67
C THR A 262 1.19 15.54 2.45
N THR A 263 1.26 14.50 3.27
CA THR A 263 0.32 13.37 3.20
C THR A 263 -0.72 13.49 4.30
N SER A 264 -1.96 13.08 4.00
CA SER A 264 -3.06 13.03 4.95
C SER A 264 -3.96 11.83 4.67
N VAL A 265 -4.77 11.43 5.64
CA VAL A 265 -5.78 10.37 5.45
C VAL A 265 -7.16 11.00 5.40
N VAL A 266 -7.85 10.82 4.27
CA VAL A 266 -9.23 11.24 4.08
C VAL A 266 -10.05 10.04 3.58
N ASN A 267 -11.14 9.70 4.25
CA ASN A 267 -11.98 8.55 3.90
C ASN A 267 -11.20 7.23 3.71
N ARG A 268 -10.16 7.03 4.54
CA ARG A 268 -9.25 5.87 4.52
C ARG A 268 -8.35 5.77 3.27
N GLU A 269 -8.22 6.83 2.53
CA GLU A 269 -7.26 6.96 1.42
C GLU A 269 -6.17 7.95 1.79
N ILE A 270 -4.95 7.69 1.33
CA ILE A 270 -3.83 8.61 1.50
C ILE A 270 -3.92 9.66 0.40
N HIS A 271 -4.04 10.92 0.80
CA HIS A 271 -4.01 12.08 -0.08
C HIS A 271 -2.62 12.68 -0.08
N TYR A 272 -2.18 13.15 -1.25
CA TYR A 272 -0.89 13.78 -1.48
C TYR A 272 -1.11 15.22 -1.95
N ASP A 273 -0.91 16.18 -1.03
CA ASP A 273 -0.87 17.59 -1.36
C ASP A 273 0.57 17.97 -1.72
N VAL A 274 0.80 18.30 -2.99
CA VAL A 274 2.15 18.55 -3.52
C VAL A 274 2.30 20.02 -3.93
N GLN A 275 3.23 20.70 -3.27
CA GLN A 275 3.59 22.06 -3.64
C GLN A 275 4.83 22.03 -4.54
N PHE A 276 4.72 22.74 -5.66
CA PHE A 276 5.83 22.99 -6.58
C PHE A 276 6.22 24.44 -6.49
N ASN A 277 7.41 24.69 -5.94
CA ASN A 277 7.89 26.04 -5.66
C ASN A 277 9.21 26.31 -6.39
N LYS A 278 9.62 27.57 -6.44
CA LYS A 278 10.93 27.96 -6.93
C LYS A 278 12.04 27.23 -6.17
N PRO A 279 13.07 26.72 -6.84
CA PRO A 279 14.13 25.92 -6.22
C PRO A 279 15.15 26.80 -5.47
N THR A 280 14.67 27.67 -4.58
CA THR A 280 15.49 28.62 -3.88
C THR A 280 16.11 28.01 -2.62
N ILE A 281 17.44 28.07 -2.55
CA ILE A 281 18.22 27.76 -1.36
C ILE A 281 18.71 29.06 -0.77
N TRP A 282 18.76 29.14 0.52
CA TRP A 282 19.26 30.32 1.25
C TRP A 282 20.46 29.97 2.12
N LEU A 283 21.50 30.80 2.03
CA LEU A 283 22.57 30.83 3.04
C LEU A 283 22.06 31.62 4.24
N ILE A 284 22.36 31.17 5.46
CA ILE A 284 21.86 31.81 6.68
C ILE A 284 22.95 31.88 7.79
N GLY A 285 22.77 32.81 8.70
CA GLY A 285 23.68 33.01 9.85
C GLY A 285 24.96 33.75 9.50
N PRO A 286 26.05 33.60 10.29
CA PRO A 286 27.26 34.39 10.13
C PRO A 286 27.96 34.29 8.78
N ALA A 287 27.85 33.18 8.06
CA ALA A 287 28.35 33.07 6.70
C ALA A 287 27.64 34.07 5.75
N ALA A 288 26.38 34.40 6.02
CA ALA A 288 25.60 35.44 5.35
C ALA A 288 25.78 36.83 6.01
N GLY A 289 26.78 37.00 6.83
CA GLY A 289 27.11 38.28 7.46
C GLY A 289 26.18 38.75 8.59
N SER A 290 25.29 37.90 9.08
CA SER A 290 24.33 38.21 10.13
C SER A 290 24.28 37.13 11.20
N THR A 291 24.17 37.50 12.46
CA THR A 291 23.91 36.60 13.58
C THR A 291 22.42 36.47 13.93
N ASP A 292 21.56 37.20 13.22
CA ASP A 292 20.12 37.26 13.54
C ASP A 292 19.33 36.10 12.91
N TYR A 293 19.98 35.30 12.07
CA TYR A 293 19.36 34.18 11.35
C TYR A 293 18.06 34.57 10.63
N ALA A 294 18.05 35.78 10.05
CA ALA A 294 16.93 36.28 9.27
C ALA A 294 16.71 35.42 8.03
N GLU A 295 15.50 34.88 7.88
CA GLU A 295 15.16 34.08 6.74
C GLU A 295 14.98 34.94 5.48
N GLU A 296 15.22 34.30 4.31
CA GLU A 296 15.00 34.88 2.98
C GLU A 296 15.67 36.26 2.78
N ALA A 297 16.81 36.47 3.45
CA ALA A 297 17.51 37.73 3.38
C ALA A 297 18.01 38.03 1.95
N GLU A 298 17.78 39.26 1.50
CA GLU A 298 18.12 39.69 0.14
C GLU A 298 19.64 39.50 -0.14
N GLY A 299 19.95 38.96 -1.34
CA GLY A 299 21.35 38.72 -1.75
C GLY A 299 21.94 37.38 -1.28
N TRP A 300 21.24 36.61 -0.43
CA TRP A 300 21.77 35.35 0.12
C TRP A 300 21.18 34.09 -0.44
N SER A 301 20.36 34.17 -1.52
CA SER A 301 19.91 33.03 -2.27
C SER A 301 20.97 32.47 -3.22
N PHE A 302 20.96 31.17 -3.43
CA PHE A 302 21.85 30.50 -4.37
C PHE A 302 21.46 30.76 -5.81
N THR A 303 22.46 30.80 -6.70
CA THR A 303 22.22 30.74 -8.14
C THR A 303 21.78 29.34 -8.52
N VAL A 304 20.62 29.23 -9.17
CA VAL A 304 20.03 27.97 -9.61
C VAL A 304 20.62 27.57 -10.98
N PRO A 305 21.10 26.33 -11.16
CA PRO A 305 21.60 25.88 -12.46
C PRO A 305 20.46 25.67 -13.47
N THR A 306 20.76 25.84 -14.74
CA THR A 306 19.81 25.62 -15.83
C THR A 306 19.71 24.16 -16.30
N THR A 307 20.62 23.31 -15.85
CA THR A 307 20.69 21.88 -16.22
C THR A 307 20.58 20.99 -14.99
N LYS A 308 20.12 19.76 -15.17
CA LYS A 308 19.95 18.78 -14.08
C LYS A 308 21.27 18.43 -13.37
N ASP A 309 22.40 18.48 -14.08
CA ASP A 309 23.72 18.12 -13.54
C ASP A 309 24.55 19.34 -13.08
N GLY A 310 23.97 20.54 -13.16
CA GLY A 310 24.62 21.76 -12.75
C GLY A 310 24.66 21.94 -11.24
N ASP A 311 25.56 22.81 -10.76
CA ASP A 311 25.70 23.12 -9.34
C ASP A 311 24.88 24.36 -8.97
N PHE A 312 24.19 24.27 -7.85
CA PHE A 312 23.68 25.44 -7.14
C PHE A 312 24.85 26.14 -6.44
N VAL A 313 24.99 27.44 -6.62
CA VAL A 313 26.16 28.18 -6.12
C VAL A 313 25.70 29.29 -5.19
N SER A 314 26.24 29.31 -3.95
CA SER A 314 25.94 30.36 -2.98
C SER A 314 26.57 31.69 -3.39
N PRO A 315 26.11 32.81 -2.85
CA PRO A 315 26.91 34.02 -2.74
C PRO A 315 28.23 33.74 -2.00
N ALA A 316 29.23 34.60 -2.20
CA ALA A 316 30.47 34.55 -1.43
C ALA A 316 30.18 34.87 0.04
N PHE A 317 30.78 34.12 0.97
CA PHE A 317 30.58 34.33 2.40
C PHE A 317 31.04 35.76 2.81
N ALA A 318 30.18 36.46 3.50
CA ALA A 318 30.51 37.78 4.06
C ALA A 318 31.29 37.68 5.38
N GLY A 319 31.14 36.56 6.11
CA GLY A 319 31.79 36.28 7.36
C GLY A 319 32.52 34.94 7.37
N SER A 320 33.57 34.83 8.16
CA SER A 320 34.17 33.54 8.50
C SER A 320 33.41 32.91 9.67
N VAL A 321 33.15 31.60 9.56
CA VAL A 321 32.46 30.85 10.60
C VAL A 321 33.32 29.68 11.06
N PRO A 322 33.46 29.49 12.38
CA PRO A 322 34.12 28.32 12.92
C PRO A 322 33.25 27.06 12.74
N GLY A 323 33.90 25.90 12.56
CA GLY A 323 33.28 24.58 12.68
C GLY A 323 33.21 24.13 14.15
N GLY A 324 32.94 22.83 14.34
CA GLY A 324 32.85 22.24 15.68
C GLY A 324 31.71 22.85 16.51
N ASP A 325 32.07 23.46 17.65
CA ASP A 325 31.11 24.12 18.57
C ASP A 325 30.63 25.49 18.10
N GLY A 326 31.11 25.97 16.94
CA GLY A 326 30.73 27.26 16.38
C GLY A 326 29.43 27.22 15.55
N ASP A 327 29.13 28.34 14.87
CA ASP A 327 27.89 28.50 14.10
C ASP A 327 27.87 27.66 12.83
N GLY A 328 29.00 27.43 12.17
CA GLY A 328 29.12 26.68 10.91
C GLY A 328 28.44 27.36 9.71
N VAL A 329 28.71 26.81 8.52
CA VAL A 329 28.03 27.19 7.28
C VAL A 329 26.68 26.49 7.23
N ARG A 330 25.59 27.25 7.21
CA ARG A 330 24.21 26.74 7.25
C ARG A 330 23.41 27.17 6.03
N MET A 331 22.58 26.27 5.54
CA MET A 331 21.68 26.54 4.43
C MET A 331 20.38 25.79 4.57
N TYR A 332 19.33 26.28 3.91
CA TYR A 332 17.99 25.71 4.00
C TYR A 332 17.18 26.02 2.74
N VAL A 333 16.06 25.32 2.58
CA VAL A 333 14.98 25.70 1.68
C VAL A 333 13.79 26.20 2.52
N LYS A 334 13.02 27.17 2.02
CA LYS A 334 11.84 27.65 2.77
C LYS A 334 10.68 26.69 2.64
N ILE A 335 10.27 26.15 3.79
CA ILE A 335 9.06 25.35 3.92
C ILE A 335 7.97 26.24 4.52
N PRO A 336 6.81 26.43 3.86
CA PRO A 336 5.74 27.27 4.39
C PRO A 336 5.29 26.85 5.79
N GLY A 337 5.20 27.82 6.71
CA GLY A 337 4.78 27.57 8.09
C GLY A 337 5.85 26.99 9.01
N HIS A 338 7.08 26.80 8.54
CA HIS A 338 8.20 26.29 9.32
C HIS A 338 9.38 27.26 9.31
N ASP A 339 10.12 27.31 10.41
CA ASP A 339 11.38 28.04 10.51
C ASP A 339 12.47 27.32 9.70
N TRP A 340 13.50 28.06 9.31
CA TRP A 340 14.60 27.59 8.45
C TRP A 340 15.24 26.26 8.90
N TRP A 341 15.40 26.04 10.19
CA TRP A 341 16.07 24.84 10.74
C TRP A 341 15.28 23.55 10.58
N HIS A 342 14.00 23.61 10.23
CA HIS A 342 13.17 22.42 9.92
C HIS A 342 13.55 21.77 8.58
N SER A 343 14.23 22.51 7.70
CA SER A 343 14.71 22.06 6.39
C SER A 343 16.20 22.28 6.19
N GLU A 344 16.93 22.51 7.29
CA GLU A 344 18.37 22.75 7.29
C GLU A 344 19.14 21.58 6.68
N PHE A 345 20.21 21.90 5.97
CA PHE A 345 21.22 20.95 5.51
C PHE A 345 22.59 21.61 5.44
N VAL A 346 23.62 20.79 5.41
CA VAL A 346 25.03 21.22 5.41
C VAL A 346 25.84 20.36 4.44
N VAL A 347 27.09 20.75 4.17
CA VAL A 347 28.04 19.94 3.41
C VAL A 347 28.96 19.22 4.39
N LEU A 348 28.86 17.89 4.48
CA LEU A 348 29.72 17.05 5.30
C LEU A 348 30.43 16.02 4.43
N SER A 349 31.76 15.98 4.48
CA SER A 349 32.58 15.02 3.72
C SER A 349 32.18 14.95 2.23
N ASP A 350 32.10 16.13 1.61
CA ASP A 350 31.74 16.33 0.20
C ASP A 350 30.32 15.84 -0.18
N LYS A 351 29.43 15.66 0.80
CA LYS A 351 28.03 15.26 0.60
C LYS A 351 27.07 16.29 1.19
N ILE A 352 25.89 16.37 0.59
CA ILE A 352 24.77 17.12 1.15
C ILE A 352 24.17 16.26 2.28
N ALA A 353 24.29 16.76 3.51
CA ALA A 353 23.74 16.10 4.70
C ALA A 353 22.53 16.87 5.21
N TYR A 354 21.36 16.23 5.17
CA TYR A 354 20.10 16.82 5.59
C TYR A 354 19.88 16.60 7.09
N ARG A 355 19.31 17.60 7.76
CA ARG A 355 18.88 17.46 9.15
C ARG A 355 17.77 16.42 9.28
N ALA A 356 16.79 16.44 8.39
CA ALA A 356 15.61 15.57 8.41
C ALA A 356 15.01 15.45 9.84
N THR A 357 14.78 14.22 10.34
CA THR A 357 14.33 13.98 11.72
C THR A 357 15.44 13.89 12.75
N GLY A 358 16.70 14.10 12.32
CA GLY A 358 17.88 14.05 13.19
C GLY A 358 18.01 15.24 14.12
N GLY A 359 18.98 15.19 15.01
CA GLY A 359 19.37 16.30 15.87
C GLY A 359 20.14 17.38 15.11
N ASP A 360 20.77 18.25 15.86
CA ASP A 360 21.69 19.25 15.30
C ASP A 360 22.84 18.57 14.56
N GLN A 361 23.17 19.11 13.39
CA GLN A 361 24.24 18.57 12.55
C GLN A 361 25.61 19.13 12.96
N ASP A 362 26.66 18.40 12.60
CA ASP A 362 28.02 18.89 12.76
C ASP A 362 28.20 20.22 12.02
N ARG A 363 29.00 21.12 12.61
CA ARG A 363 29.26 22.45 12.08
C ARG A 363 30.46 22.44 11.15
N VAL A 364 30.28 22.95 9.95
CA VAL A 364 31.35 23.05 8.93
C VAL A 364 31.90 24.47 8.91
N ALA A 365 33.22 24.59 9.01
CA ALA A 365 33.89 25.88 8.93
C ALA A 365 33.83 26.50 7.53
N GLY A 366 33.84 27.82 7.46
CA GLY A 366 33.97 28.58 6.22
C GLY A 366 34.71 29.89 6.42
N SER A 367 35.38 30.38 5.38
CA SER A 367 36.13 31.62 5.37
C SER A 367 35.47 32.65 4.44
N VAL A 368 35.65 33.93 4.76
CA VAL A 368 35.21 35.05 3.90
C VAL A 368 35.65 34.82 2.44
N GLY A 369 34.71 35.01 1.52
CA GLY A 369 34.94 34.89 0.09
C GLY A 369 34.75 33.47 -0.48
N GLN A 370 34.74 32.45 0.35
CA GLN A 370 34.37 31.09 -0.10
C GLN A 370 32.90 31.01 -0.51
N LYS A 371 32.55 29.99 -1.26
CA LYS A 371 31.18 29.66 -1.72
C LYS A 371 30.88 28.20 -1.49
N VAL A 372 29.61 27.90 -1.36
CA VAL A 372 29.08 26.52 -1.41
C VAL A 372 28.66 26.18 -2.83
N TYR A 373 29.04 25.01 -3.29
CA TYR A 373 28.62 24.39 -4.55
C TYR A 373 27.86 23.10 -4.22
N LEU A 374 26.61 22.96 -4.67
CA LEU A 374 25.75 21.83 -4.38
C LEU A 374 25.26 21.17 -5.65
N ASN A 375 25.50 19.89 -5.80
CA ASN A 375 24.98 19.08 -6.89
C ASN A 375 23.94 18.11 -6.39
N PHE A 376 22.66 18.44 -6.56
CA PHE A 376 21.57 17.60 -6.04
C PHE A 376 21.37 16.31 -6.80
N SER A 377 21.75 16.25 -8.11
CA SER A 377 21.70 15.01 -8.88
C SER A 377 22.70 13.97 -8.37
N LYS A 378 23.83 14.41 -7.83
CA LYS A 378 24.88 13.55 -7.27
C LYS A 378 24.83 13.44 -5.76
N GLY A 379 24.07 14.31 -5.08
CA GLY A 379 24.05 14.41 -3.62
C GLY A 379 25.35 14.92 -3.03
N THR A 380 26.14 15.69 -3.79
CA THR A 380 27.46 16.19 -3.39
C THR A 380 27.47 17.69 -3.13
N GLY A 381 28.38 18.13 -2.26
CA GLY A 381 28.59 19.54 -1.97
C GLY A 381 30.06 19.84 -1.70
N GLU A 382 30.49 21.07 -1.98
CA GLU A 382 31.87 21.55 -1.77
C GLU A 382 31.84 22.99 -1.28
N ILE A 383 32.75 23.35 -0.37
CA ILE A 383 33.00 24.72 0.06
C ILE A 383 34.42 25.12 -0.40
N LYS A 384 34.52 26.11 -1.28
CA LYS A 384 35.79 26.55 -1.85
C LYS A 384 35.80 28.03 -2.21
#